data_c0e7992e8ce5bd61c84e8fb6c318a251
#
_entry.id   c0e7992e8ce5bd61c84e8fb6c318a251
#
_cell.length_a   1.000
_cell.length_b   1.000
_cell.length_c   1.000
_cell.angle_alpha   90.00
_cell.angle_beta   90.00
_cell.angle_gamma   90.00
#
_symmetry.space_group_name_H-M   'P 1'
#
loop_
_entity.id
_entity.type
_entity.pdbx_description
1 polymer ?
#
loop_
_entity_poly.entity_id
_entity_poly.type
_entity_poly.pdbx_seq_one_letter_code
_entity_poly.pdbx_strand_id
1 'polypeptide(L)'
;MNFTVSFSTLMPLAPVMIVALTAVVVMLLISIKRNHNLIATTSVVGLNLAALYILLELFGGKFVPANVMGMFMVDPFTMFYQFMILVASLACCTLSHAYIETYKDNREELYLLLLASVAGAMLMVASSHYASFFISLELMSIPVYGLLAYTYQRSQSLEAGIKYLVLSATASAMLLMGMAYIYAYTGSLSFYDSVQALFGAIKQPMVLLGLALIIFAVAFKLSLAPFHKWTPDVYAGAPAPMATFLATVAKVATIGLFVRYLLASGAIMVNSLVTVLTIIAVLSILVGNLLAVRQVNLKRILGYSSIAHFGYLLIALISMTYASLGSVTVYVVTYVLTTIGAFGAVALMSSPYNNVDEAQSLADYRGLFWRRPVLTATLTVMMLSLAGIPLTAGFIGKFLVVMAAVTTQHWFLAAMIIVGSGIGLYYYLRVMVVMYMTPPETPRIDADAHWGQKVGGLMVLAAAALVIILGVYPDPMINLALKAEILSPLHFMLSQQQ
;
A
#
# COMPACT_ATOMS: atom_id res chain seq x y z
N MET A 1 -31.61 19.85 4.84
CA MET A 1 -30.35 20.60 4.96
C MET A 1 -29.98 21.11 3.57
N ASN A 2 -30.02 22.44 3.37
CA ASN A 2 -29.52 23.03 2.11
C ASN A 2 -27.99 23.02 2.16
N PHE A 3 -27.36 22.02 1.54
CA PHE A 3 -25.92 21.99 1.37
C PHE A 3 -25.53 23.03 0.31
N THR A 4 -25.16 24.22 0.74
CA THR A 4 -24.46 25.15 -0.15
C THR A 4 -23.00 24.68 -0.27
N VAL A 5 -22.66 24.06 -1.40
CA VAL A 5 -21.27 23.71 -1.70
C VAL A 5 -20.51 25.01 -1.94
N SER A 6 -19.78 25.47 -0.94
CA SER A 6 -18.85 26.60 -1.04
C SER A 6 -17.45 26.08 -1.33
N PHE A 7 -16.65 26.83 -2.07
CA PHE A 7 -15.24 26.48 -2.31
C PHE A 7 -14.45 26.30 -1.01
N SER A 8 -14.79 27.08 0.01
CA SER A 8 -14.18 26.96 1.35
C SER A 8 -14.44 25.61 2.03
N THR A 9 -15.60 24.97 1.77
CA THR A 9 -15.91 23.65 2.34
C THR A 9 -15.11 22.51 1.70
N LEU A 10 -14.59 22.70 0.48
CA LEU A 10 -13.77 21.74 -0.25
C LEU A 10 -12.26 21.92 0.00
N MET A 11 -11.85 23.06 0.57
CA MET A 11 -10.44 23.40 0.77
C MET A 11 -9.62 22.35 1.54
N PRO A 12 -10.16 21.63 2.55
CA PRO A 12 -9.44 20.55 3.20
C PRO A 12 -9.05 19.40 2.26
N LEU A 13 -9.76 19.24 1.13
CA LEU A 13 -9.43 18.25 0.08
C LEU A 13 -8.48 18.81 -0.99
N ALA A 14 -7.86 19.97 -0.77
CA ALA A 14 -6.97 20.60 -1.76
C ALA A 14 -5.87 19.66 -2.30
N PRO A 15 -5.20 18.80 -1.52
CA PRO A 15 -4.23 17.84 -2.07
C PRO A 15 -4.83 16.92 -3.13
N VAL A 16 -6.04 16.41 -2.89
CA VAL A 16 -6.77 15.56 -3.84
C VAL A 16 -7.18 16.36 -5.08
N MET A 17 -7.64 17.59 -4.89
CA MET A 17 -8.02 18.50 -6.00
C MET A 17 -6.83 18.82 -6.89
N ILE A 18 -5.63 19.02 -6.33
CA ILE A 18 -4.38 19.23 -7.10
C ILE A 18 -4.09 18.00 -7.98
N VAL A 19 -4.19 16.78 -7.42
CA VAL A 19 -3.97 15.54 -8.20
C VAL A 19 -5.03 15.37 -9.29
N ALA A 20 -6.30 15.60 -8.98
CA ALA A 20 -7.40 15.53 -9.95
C ALA A 20 -7.24 16.58 -11.08
N LEU A 21 -6.89 17.82 -10.74
CA LEU A 21 -6.61 18.86 -11.71
C LEU A 21 -5.40 18.49 -12.59
N THR A 22 -4.36 17.93 -12.00
CA THR A 22 -3.20 17.43 -12.75
C THR A 22 -3.61 16.34 -13.74
N ALA A 23 -4.50 15.43 -13.38
CA ALA A 23 -5.03 14.42 -14.30
C ALA A 23 -5.79 15.05 -15.46
N VAL A 24 -6.60 16.08 -15.22
CA VAL A 24 -7.31 16.84 -16.28
C VAL A 24 -6.30 17.55 -17.19
N VAL A 25 -5.28 18.22 -16.64
CA VAL A 25 -4.24 18.88 -17.42
C VAL A 25 -3.48 17.87 -18.28
N VAL A 26 -3.10 16.73 -17.73
CA VAL A 26 -2.43 15.63 -18.45
C VAL A 26 -3.33 15.13 -19.60
N MET A 27 -4.62 14.93 -19.37
CA MET A 27 -5.58 14.50 -20.39
C MET A 27 -5.65 15.53 -21.55
N LEU A 28 -5.70 16.82 -21.23
CA LEU A 28 -5.71 17.89 -22.25
C LEU A 28 -4.39 17.95 -23.02
N LEU A 29 -3.25 17.79 -22.35
CA LEU A 29 -1.94 17.75 -23.00
C LEU A 29 -1.82 16.56 -23.95
N ILE A 30 -2.31 15.38 -23.59
CA ILE A 30 -2.34 14.19 -24.45
C ILE A 30 -3.14 14.48 -25.74
N SER A 31 -4.27 15.18 -25.63
CA SER A 31 -5.13 15.50 -26.77
C SER A 31 -4.50 16.51 -27.74
N ILE A 32 -3.65 17.43 -27.25
CA ILE A 32 -2.98 18.46 -28.05
C ILE A 32 -1.70 17.90 -28.69
N LYS A 33 -0.83 17.29 -27.87
CA LYS A 33 0.47 16.76 -28.32
C LYS A 33 0.94 15.63 -27.44
N ARG A 34 1.05 14.44 -28.01
CA ARG A 34 1.63 13.27 -27.34
C ARG A 34 3.12 13.45 -27.17
N ASN A 35 3.57 13.73 -25.96
CA ASN A 35 4.96 13.86 -25.59
C ASN A 35 5.21 13.22 -24.24
N HIS A 36 5.82 12.05 -24.23
CA HIS A 36 6.07 11.24 -23.03
C HIS A 36 6.77 12.03 -21.93
N ASN A 37 7.83 12.77 -22.25
CA ASN A 37 8.59 13.54 -21.27
C ASN A 37 7.77 14.67 -20.65
N LEU A 38 7.00 15.39 -21.45
CA LEU A 38 6.15 16.50 -20.96
C LEU A 38 5.08 15.97 -20.00
N ILE A 39 4.42 14.88 -20.38
CA ILE A 39 3.32 14.29 -19.60
C ILE A 39 3.84 13.70 -18.30
N ALA A 40 4.95 12.96 -18.35
CA ALA A 40 5.61 12.43 -17.15
C ALA A 40 6.02 13.57 -16.20
N THR A 41 6.67 14.63 -16.73
CA THR A 41 7.10 15.77 -15.92
C THR A 41 5.92 16.49 -15.28
N THR A 42 4.83 16.74 -16.05
CA THR A 42 3.61 17.36 -15.53
C THR A 42 3.01 16.53 -14.40
N SER A 43 2.96 15.21 -14.55
CA SER A 43 2.46 14.29 -13.51
C SER A 43 3.32 14.33 -12.24
N VAL A 44 4.65 14.30 -12.39
CA VAL A 44 5.58 14.42 -11.26
C VAL A 44 5.44 15.77 -10.56
N VAL A 45 5.33 16.87 -11.31
CA VAL A 45 5.13 18.23 -10.74
C VAL A 45 3.83 18.29 -9.96
N GLY A 46 2.72 17.79 -10.50
CA GLY A 46 1.42 17.79 -9.81
C GLY A 46 1.45 16.99 -8.51
N LEU A 47 2.05 15.78 -8.51
CA LEU A 47 2.21 14.97 -7.31
C LEU A 47 3.09 15.66 -6.26
N ASN A 48 4.19 16.33 -6.68
CA ASN A 48 5.05 17.10 -5.77
C ASN A 48 4.33 18.33 -5.20
N LEU A 49 3.53 19.03 -5.99
CA LEU A 49 2.73 20.17 -5.49
C LEU A 49 1.72 19.72 -4.42
N ALA A 50 1.05 18.59 -4.64
CA ALA A 50 0.14 18.01 -3.65
C ALA A 50 0.89 17.60 -2.36
N ALA A 51 2.06 16.99 -2.50
CA ALA A 51 2.91 16.61 -1.36
C ALA A 51 3.42 17.84 -0.59
N LEU A 52 3.87 18.87 -1.30
CA LEU A 52 4.31 20.13 -0.70
C LEU A 52 3.18 20.82 0.06
N TYR A 53 1.97 20.85 -0.50
CA TYR A 53 0.80 21.40 0.18
C TYR A 53 0.57 20.70 1.54
N ILE A 54 0.60 19.37 1.57
CA ILE A 54 0.44 18.60 2.81
C ILE A 54 1.54 18.94 3.83
N LEU A 55 2.79 19.04 3.38
CA LEU A 55 3.91 19.39 4.27
C LEU A 55 3.73 20.81 4.85
N LEU A 56 3.32 21.76 4.04
CA LEU A 56 3.06 23.14 4.51
C LEU A 56 1.95 23.19 5.55
N GLU A 57 0.88 22.41 5.39
CA GLU A 57 -0.21 22.32 6.36
C GLU A 57 0.24 21.64 7.67
N LEU A 58 0.95 20.51 7.58
CA LEU A 58 1.40 19.76 8.76
C LEU A 58 2.44 20.51 9.59
N PHE A 59 3.39 21.20 8.93
CA PHE A 59 4.44 21.93 9.61
C PHE A 59 4.12 23.42 9.84
N GLY A 60 3.15 23.99 9.13
CA GLY A 60 2.71 25.38 9.26
C GLY A 60 1.92 25.69 10.54
N GLY A 61 1.54 24.69 11.32
CA GLY A 61 0.86 24.83 12.63
C GLY A 61 -0.55 25.43 12.57
N LYS A 62 -1.16 25.51 11.36
CA LYS A 62 -2.50 26.09 11.13
C LYS A 62 -3.55 25.05 10.73
N PHE A 63 -3.16 23.78 10.68
CA PHE A 63 -4.06 22.72 10.25
C PHE A 63 -5.22 22.55 11.24
N VAL A 64 -6.44 22.68 10.74
CA VAL A 64 -7.67 22.45 11.50
C VAL A 64 -8.38 21.24 10.88
N PRO A 65 -8.62 20.18 11.65
CA PRO A 65 -9.38 19.05 11.18
C PRO A 65 -10.76 19.45 10.69
N ALA A 66 -11.20 18.86 9.59
CA ALA A 66 -12.46 19.22 8.95
C ALA A 66 -13.24 17.99 8.50
N ASN A 67 -14.55 18.04 8.73
CA ASN A 67 -15.49 17.09 8.13
C ASN A 67 -16.09 17.71 6.87
N VAL A 68 -15.80 17.12 5.73
CA VAL A 68 -16.26 17.61 4.44
C VAL A 68 -17.55 16.89 4.07
N MET A 69 -18.66 17.60 4.11
CA MET A 69 -20.01 17.14 3.75
C MET A 69 -20.49 15.86 4.47
N GLY A 70 -19.94 15.52 5.63
CA GLY A 70 -20.25 14.26 6.32
C GLY A 70 -19.72 13.00 5.64
N MET A 71 -19.00 13.15 4.51
CA MET A 71 -18.50 12.02 3.73
C MET A 71 -17.00 11.78 3.91
N PHE A 72 -16.22 12.84 4.15
CA PHE A 72 -14.78 12.78 4.29
C PHE A 72 -14.31 13.49 5.56
N MET A 73 -13.44 12.84 6.31
CA MET A 73 -12.77 13.42 7.47
C MET A 73 -11.31 13.68 7.10
N VAL A 74 -10.91 14.94 7.13
CA VAL A 74 -9.52 15.35 6.92
C VAL A 74 -8.93 15.72 8.27
N ASP A 75 -8.04 14.89 8.77
CA ASP A 75 -7.35 15.00 10.05
C ASP A 75 -5.84 14.73 9.85
N PRO A 76 -4.98 14.86 10.87
CA PRO A 76 -3.55 14.60 10.76
C PRO A 76 -3.24 13.19 10.21
N PHE A 77 -4.06 12.19 10.57
CA PHE A 77 -3.95 10.83 10.04
C PHE A 77 -4.18 10.80 8.52
N THR A 78 -5.25 11.44 8.03
CA THR A 78 -5.52 11.55 6.59
C THR A 78 -4.36 12.19 5.86
N MET A 79 -3.88 13.33 6.35
CA MET A 79 -2.77 14.06 5.72
C MET A 79 -1.50 13.21 5.65
N PHE A 80 -1.16 12.51 6.74
CA PHE A 80 0.01 11.64 6.80
C PHE A 80 -0.08 10.48 5.78
N TYR A 81 -1.21 9.78 5.75
CA TYR A 81 -1.41 8.66 4.82
C TYR A 81 -1.51 9.14 3.37
N GLN A 82 -2.11 10.29 3.10
CA GLN A 82 -2.10 10.92 1.76
C GLN A 82 -0.68 11.27 1.33
N PHE A 83 0.15 11.80 2.22
CA PHE A 83 1.56 12.06 1.94
C PHE A 83 2.32 10.79 1.57
N MET A 84 2.09 9.69 2.29
CA MET A 84 2.70 8.39 1.95
C MET A 84 2.24 7.87 0.59
N ILE A 85 0.94 8.01 0.28
CA ILE A 85 0.38 7.67 -1.03
C ILE A 85 1.08 8.46 -2.13
N LEU A 86 1.27 9.77 -1.95
CA LEU A 86 1.96 10.63 -2.92
C LEU A 86 3.42 10.24 -3.11
N VAL A 87 4.17 9.97 -2.04
CA VAL A 87 5.57 9.52 -2.12
C VAL A 87 5.68 8.19 -2.88
N ALA A 88 4.82 7.22 -2.57
CA ALA A 88 4.78 5.95 -3.28
C ALA A 88 4.39 6.11 -4.76
N SER A 89 3.44 7.02 -5.04
CA SER A 89 3.00 7.33 -6.40
C SER A 89 4.09 8.02 -7.23
N LEU A 90 4.86 8.93 -6.62
CA LEU A 90 6.04 9.54 -7.24
C LEU A 90 7.08 8.50 -7.62
N ALA A 91 7.36 7.54 -6.74
CA ALA A 91 8.26 6.44 -7.03
C ALA A 91 7.76 5.59 -8.21
N CYS A 92 6.47 5.23 -8.23
CA CYS A 92 5.88 4.48 -9.34
C CYS A 92 5.89 5.26 -10.65
N CYS A 93 5.56 6.57 -10.63
CA CYS A 93 5.57 7.44 -11.78
C CYS A 93 6.97 7.55 -12.42
N THR A 94 8.00 7.76 -11.58
CA THR A 94 9.39 7.89 -12.02
C THR A 94 9.98 6.57 -12.52
N LEU A 95 9.66 5.44 -11.87
CA LEU A 95 10.04 4.11 -12.34
C LEU A 95 9.37 3.76 -13.68
N SER A 96 8.12 4.15 -13.85
CA SER A 96 7.37 3.91 -15.09
C SER A 96 7.98 4.62 -16.28
N HIS A 97 8.53 5.83 -16.11
CA HIS A 97 9.11 6.61 -17.20
C HIS A 97 10.16 5.82 -17.97
N ALA A 98 11.19 5.34 -17.28
CA ALA A 98 12.25 4.56 -17.91
C ALA A 98 11.77 3.18 -18.40
N TYR A 99 10.81 2.58 -17.68
CA TYR A 99 10.29 1.25 -17.98
C TYR A 99 9.51 1.21 -19.29
N ILE A 100 8.67 2.22 -19.59
CA ILE A 100 7.84 2.26 -20.80
C ILE A 100 8.40 3.15 -21.92
N GLU A 101 9.59 3.75 -21.74
CA GLU A 101 10.21 4.64 -22.74
C GLU A 101 10.31 4.01 -24.13
N THR A 102 10.44 2.71 -24.17
CA THR A 102 10.60 1.92 -25.38
C THR A 102 9.35 1.22 -25.87
N TYR A 103 8.28 1.32 -25.12
CA TYR A 103 7.02 0.76 -25.53
C TYR A 103 6.51 1.49 -26.78
N LYS A 104 6.16 0.74 -27.82
CA LYS A 104 5.81 1.33 -29.12
C LYS A 104 4.40 1.89 -29.18
N ASP A 105 3.53 1.49 -28.26
CA ASP A 105 2.15 1.92 -28.20
C ASP A 105 1.98 3.19 -27.34
N ASN A 106 0.74 3.58 -27.07
CA ASN A 106 0.39 4.72 -26.26
C ASN A 106 1.02 4.62 -24.86
N ARG A 107 1.92 5.52 -24.52
CA ARG A 107 2.68 5.56 -23.24
C ARG A 107 2.10 6.54 -22.26
N GLU A 108 1.46 7.54 -22.76
CA GLU A 108 1.05 8.74 -22.03
C GLU A 108 -0.17 8.48 -21.14
N GLU A 109 -1.09 7.62 -21.57
CA GLU A 109 -2.33 7.29 -20.85
C GLU A 109 -2.04 6.55 -19.52
N LEU A 110 -0.88 5.92 -19.37
CA LEU A 110 -0.46 5.31 -18.11
C LEU A 110 -0.45 6.33 -16.97
N TYR A 111 0.05 7.54 -17.21
CA TYR A 111 0.10 8.59 -16.19
C TYR A 111 -1.29 9.09 -15.80
N LEU A 112 -2.21 9.17 -16.76
CA LEU A 112 -3.59 9.54 -16.51
C LEU A 112 -4.28 8.51 -15.60
N LEU A 113 -4.14 7.22 -15.91
CA LEU A 113 -4.69 6.13 -15.10
C LEU A 113 -4.06 6.12 -13.69
N LEU A 114 -2.74 6.36 -13.60
CA LEU A 114 -2.03 6.45 -12.34
C LEU A 114 -2.58 7.59 -11.48
N LEU A 115 -2.70 8.80 -12.02
CA LEU A 115 -3.22 9.97 -11.29
C LEU A 115 -4.67 9.78 -10.85
N ALA A 116 -5.53 9.19 -11.70
CA ALA A 116 -6.91 8.87 -11.33
C ALA A 116 -6.96 7.89 -10.15
N SER A 117 -6.13 6.84 -10.19
CA SER A 117 -6.03 5.87 -9.10
C SER A 117 -5.49 6.50 -7.81
N VAL A 118 -4.51 7.40 -7.90
CA VAL A 118 -3.95 8.14 -6.75
C VAL A 118 -5.02 9.02 -6.10
N ALA A 119 -5.82 9.75 -6.90
CA ALA A 119 -6.92 10.55 -6.37
C ALA A 119 -7.93 9.69 -5.60
N GLY A 120 -8.29 8.50 -6.14
CA GLY A 120 -9.13 7.53 -5.46
C GLY A 120 -8.51 7.01 -4.16
N ALA A 121 -7.22 6.69 -4.15
CA ALA A 121 -6.48 6.25 -2.97
C ALA A 121 -6.46 7.32 -1.86
N MET A 122 -6.24 8.58 -2.21
CA MET A 122 -6.24 9.70 -1.27
C MET A 122 -7.63 9.97 -0.68
N LEU A 123 -8.69 9.91 -1.49
CA LEU A 123 -10.08 10.02 -1.02
C LEU A 123 -10.46 8.86 -0.10
N MET A 124 -9.97 7.65 -0.41
CA MET A 124 -10.28 6.46 0.36
C MET A 124 -9.83 6.58 1.82
N VAL A 125 -8.64 7.11 2.09
CA VAL A 125 -8.13 7.34 3.46
C VAL A 125 -8.96 8.37 4.22
N ALA A 126 -9.49 9.38 3.52
CA ALA A 126 -10.34 10.41 4.11
C ALA A 126 -11.79 9.94 4.35
N SER A 127 -12.21 8.81 3.78
CA SER A 127 -13.61 8.37 3.82
C SER A 127 -14.09 8.06 5.23
N SER A 128 -15.24 8.65 5.61
CA SER A 128 -15.95 8.47 6.90
C SER A 128 -17.38 7.96 6.73
N HIS A 129 -17.76 7.62 5.50
CA HIS A 129 -19.11 7.25 5.09
C HIS A 129 -19.04 6.07 4.10
N TYR A 130 -20.00 5.14 4.15
CA TYR A 130 -19.96 3.94 3.28
C TYR A 130 -19.99 4.28 1.80
N ALA A 131 -20.74 5.32 1.37
CA ALA A 131 -20.75 5.72 -0.03
C ALA A 131 -19.40 6.29 -0.49
N SER A 132 -18.75 7.15 0.33
CA SER A 132 -17.41 7.66 -0.01
C SER A 132 -16.37 6.55 -0.04
N PHE A 133 -16.46 5.58 0.88
CA PHE A 133 -15.60 4.40 0.88
C PHE A 133 -15.72 3.65 -0.46
N PHE A 134 -16.94 3.31 -0.88
CA PHE A 134 -17.14 2.54 -2.11
C PHE A 134 -16.68 3.29 -3.35
N ILE A 135 -17.09 4.57 -3.49
CA ILE A 135 -16.72 5.40 -4.65
C ILE A 135 -15.21 5.59 -4.74
N SER A 136 -14.55 5.87 -3.62
CA SER A 136 -13.08 6.05 -3.58
C SER A 136 -12.33 4.76 -3.90
N LEU A 137 -12.84 3.61 -3.41
CA LEU A 137 -12.28 2.30 -3.70
C LEU A 137 -12.39 1.96 -5.19
N GLU A 138 -13.53 2.24 -5.84
CA GLU A 138 -13.69 2.00 -7.27
C GLU A 138 -12.90 2.99 -8.12
N LEU A 139 -12.84 4.28 -7.72
CA LEU A 139 -12.00 5.28 -8.39
C LEU A 139 -10.51 4.88 -8.36
N MET A 140 -10.05 4.25 -7.28
CA MET A 140 -8.70 3.69 -7.21
C MET A 140 -8.58 2.42 -8.08
N SER A 141 -9.55 1.50 -8.02
CA SER A 141 -9.41 0.14 -8.54
C SER A 141 -9.60 0.04 -10.05
N ILE A 142 -10.55 0.78 -10.63
CA ILE A 142 -10.84 0.71 -12.07
C ILE A 142 -9.63 1.10 -12.92
N PRO A 143 -8.93 2.22 -12.66
CA PRO A 143 -7.70 2.52 -13.40
C PRO A 143 -6.60 1.48 -13.19
N VAL A 144 -6.51 0.85 -12.01
CA VAL A 144 -5.51 -0.18 -11.74
C VAL A 144 -5.70 -1.40 -12.63
N TYR A 145 -6.92 -1.77 -13.01
CA TYR A 145 -7.13 -2.87 -13.96
C TYR A 145 -6.40 -2.63 -15.28
N GLY A 146 -6.52 -1.40 -15.83
CA GLY A 146 -5.80 -0.98 -17.02
C GLY A 146 -4.28 -0.89 -16.82
N LEU A 147 -3.84 -0.40 -15.66
CA LEU A 147 -2.42 -0.30 -15.32
C LEU A 147 -1.74 -1.68 -15.26
N LEU A 148 -2.40 -2.69 -14.68
CA LEU A 148 -1.85 -4.05 -14.58
C LEU A 148 -1.76 -4.73 -15.95
N ALA A 149 -2.72 -4.47 -16.83
CA ALA A 149 -2.75 -4.98 -18.20
C ALA A 149 -2.06 -4.05 -19.20
N TYR A 150 -1.37 -2.99 -18.77
CA TYR A 150 -0.90 -1.92 -19.65
C TYR A 150 0.03 -2.41 -20.78
N THR A 151 0.89 -3.37 -20.47
CA THR A 151 1.72 -4.05 -21.48
C THR A 151 0.98 -5.25 -22.06
N TYR A 152 -0.21 -5.01 -22.67
CA TYR A 152 -1.15 -6.03 -23.11
C TYR A 152 -0.60 -6.98 -24.19
N GLN A 153 0.46 -6.60 -24.89
CA GLN A 153 1.19 -7.48 -25.81
C GLN A 153 1.84 -8.67 -25.09
N ARG A 154 2.06 -8.57 -23.77
CA ARG A 154 2.53 -9.67 -22.93
C ARG A 154 1.33 -10.40 -22.35
N SER A 155 1.16 -11.67 -22.71
CA SER A 155 0.04 -12.49 -22.23
C SER A 155 -0.09 -12.53 -20.70
N GLN A 156 1.05 -12.55 -20.00
CA GLN A 156 1.09 -12.53 -18.52
C GLN A 156 0.51 -11.24 -17.93
N SER A 157 0.76 -10.08 -18.58
CA SER A 157 0.23 -8.79 -18.13
C SER A 157 -1.28 -8.72 -18.35
N LEU A 158 -1.75 -9.16 -19.50
CA LEU A 158 -3.19 -9.23 -19.78
C LEU A 158 -3.92 -10.18 -18.82
N GLU A 159 -3.35 -11.36 -18.59
CA GLU A 159 -3.88 -12.33 -17.63
C GLU A 159 -3.95 -11.74 -16.21
N ALA A 160 -2.90 -11.04 -15.75
CA ALA A 160 -2.86 -10.39 -14.46
C ALA A 160 -3.98 -9.34 -14.31
N GLY A 161 -4.18 -8.49 -15.33
CA GLY A 161 -5.23 -7.48 -15.33
C GLY A 161 -6.62 -8.10 -15.28
N ILE A 162 -6.91 -9.12 -16.10
CA ILE A 162 -8.20 -9.80 -16.13
C ILE A 162 -8.46 -10.54 -14.80
N LYS A 163 -7.49 -11.28 -14.27
CA LYS A 163 -7.62 -11.95 -12.97
C LYS A 163 -7.95 -10.96 -11.86
N TYR A 164 -7.23 -9.84 -11.81
CA TYR A 164 -7.48 -8.84 -10.79
C TYR A 164 -8.83 -8.16 -10.96
N LEU A 165 -9.25 -7.83 -12.18
CA LEU A 165 -10.56 -7.25 -12.48
C LEU A 165 -11.70 -8.13 -11.97
N VAL A 166 -11.72 -9.41 -12.38
CA VAL A 166 -12.83 -10.33 -12.03
C VAL A 166 -12.92 -10.53 -10.53
N LEU A 167 -11.79 -10.81 -9.87
CA LEU A 167 -11.78 -11.08 -8.44
C LEU A 167 -12.03 -9.81 -7.61
N SER A 168 -11.51 -8.67 -8.05
CA SER A 168 -11.74 -7.38 -7.40
C SER A 168 -13.19 -6.92 -7.52
N ALA A 169 -13.82 -7.08 -8.70
CA ALA A 169 -15.24 -6.77 -8.88
C ALA A 169 -16.13 -7.64 -7.99
N THR A 170 -15.78 -8.92 -7.83
CA THR A 170 -16.50 -9.82 -6.90
C THR A 170 -16.37 -9.31 -5.45
N ALA A 171 -15.17 -8.90 -5.03
CA ALA A 171 -14.97 -8.34 -3.70
C ALA A 171 -15.74 -7.03 -3.49
N SER A 172 -15.81 -6.16 -4.51
CA SER A 172 -16.60 -4.92 -4.48
C SER A 172 -18.10 -5.19 -4.38
N ALA A 173 -18.61 -6.21 -5.08
CA ALA A 173 -20.02 -6.61 -4.96
C ALA A 173 -20.35 -7.10 -3.54
N MET A 174 -19.46 -7.89 -2.93
CA MET A 174 -19.61 -8.33 -1.54
C MET A 174 -19.51 -7.15 -0.55
N LEU A 175 -18.64 -6.17 -0.81
CA LEU A 175 -18.58 -4.94 -0.03
C LEU A 175 -19.91 -4.19 -0.05
N LEU A 176 -20.47 -3.96 -1.23
CA LEU A 176 -21.78 -3.30 -1.38
C LEU A 176 -22.90 -4.05 -0.66
N MET A 177 -22.94 -5.36 -0.78
CA MET A 177 -23.93 -6.16 -0.05
C MET A 177 -23.74 -6.04 1.47
N GLY A 178 -22.49 -6.06 1.95
CA GLY A 178 -22.17 -5.85 3.37
C GLY A 178 -22.65 -4.48 3.88
N MET A 179 -22.37 -3.43 3.11
CA MET A 179 -22.86 -2.07 3.41
C MET A 179 -24.38 -1.99 3.42
N ALA A 180 -25.06 -2.66 2.47
CA ALA A 180 -26.50 -2.68 2.40
C ALA A 180 -27.13 -3.35 3.64
N TYR A 181 -26.54 -4.45 4.14
CA TYR A 181 -27.01 -5.09 5.37
C TYR A 181 -26.83 -4.21 6.60
N ILE A 182 -25.69 -3.50 6.72
CA ILE A 182 -25.48 -2.55 7.81
C ILE A 182 -26.49 -1.40 7.71
N TYR A 183 -26.65 -0.82 6.53
CA TYR A 183 -27.61 0.27 6.30
C TYR A 183 -29.05 -0.16 6.57
N ALA A 184 -29.49 -1.34 6.14
CA ALA A 184 -30.84 -1.83 6.35
C ALA A 184 -31.18 -1.97 7.85
N TYR A 185 -30.18 -2.21 8.69
CA TYR A 185 -30.37 -2.29 10.14
C TYR A 185 -30.22 -0.93 10.85
N THR A 186 -29.20 -0.15 10.47
CA THR A 186 -28.83 1.09 11.18
C THR A 186 -29.58 2.32 10.66
N GLY A 187 -30.05 2.28 9.40
CA GLY A 187 -30.65 3.45 8.72
C GLY A 187 -29.65 4.54 8.38
N SER A 188 -28.35 4.36 8.65
CA SER A 188 -27.29 5.35 8.39
C SER A 188 -26.16 4.78 7.56
N LEU A 189 -25.58 5.64 6.69
CA LEU A 189 -24.39 5.34 5.91
C LEU A 189 -23.11 5.96 6.50
N SER A 190 -23.22 6.71 7.61
CA SER A 190 -22.09 7.26 8.35
C SER A 190 -21.43 6.16 9.21
N PHE A 191 -20.10 6.11 9.23
CA PHE A 191 -19.40 5.18 10.13
C PHE A 191 -19.70 5.48 11.59
N TYR A 192 -19.81 6.76 11.94
CA TYR A 192 -20.08 7.22 13.31
C TYR A 192 -21.47 6.86 13.80
N ASP A 193 -22.49 7.14 12.99
CA ASP A 193 -23.87 6.89 13.37
C ASP A 193 -24.16 5.39 13.50
N SER A 194 -23.37 4.57 12.80
CA SER A 194 -23.45 3.10 12.87
C SER A 194 -23.02 2.55 14.24
N VAL A 195 -22.20 3.29 15.03
CA VAL A 195 -21.62 2.80 16.30
C VAL A 195 -22.71 2.38 17.29
N GLN A 196 -23.65 3.26 17.59
CA GLN A 196 -24.69 2.98 18.60
C GLN A 196 -25.58 1.79 18.18
N ALA A 197 -25.92 1.72 16.90
CA ALA A 197 -26.71 0.62 16.36
C ALA A 197 -25.90 -0.70 16.36
N LEU A 198 -24.60 -0.66 16.06
CA LEU A 198 -23.73 -1.84 16.09
C LEU A 198 -23.59 -2.39 17.50
N PHE A 199 -23.39 -1.56 18.53
CA PHE A 199 -23.27 -2.03 19.92
C PHE A 199 -24.55 -2.69 20.43
N GLY A 200 -25.73 -2.18 20.05
CA GLY A 200 -27.03 -2.79 20.39
C GLY A 200 -27.36 -4.05 19.59
N ALA A 201 -26.80 -4.19 18.39
CA ALA A 201 -27.22 -5.18 17.39
C ALA A 201 -26.17 -6.26 17.07
N ILE A 202 -25.08 -6.33 17.81
CA ILE A 202 -23.96 -7.26 17.57
C ILE A 202 -24.42 -8.74 17.50
N LYS A 203 -25.54 -9.09 18.14
CA LYS A 203 -26.11 -10.44 18.11
C LYS A 203 -27.04 -10.68 16.90
N GLN A 204 -27.33 -9.63 16.13
CA GLN A 204 -28.19 -9.77 14.95
C GLN A 204 -27.43 -10.41 13.78
N PRO A 205 -27.93 -11.54 13.22
CA PRO A 205 -27.23 -12.26 12.15
C PRO A 205 -26.97 -11.39 10.92
N MET A 206 -27.89 -10.47 10.62
CA MET A 206 -27.80 -9.57 9.46
C MET A 206 -26.61 -8.58 9.60
N VAL A 207 -26.40 -8.04 10.78
CA VAL A 207 -25.28 -7.11 11.08
C VAL A 207 -23.95 -7.86 11.04
N LEU A 208 -23.89 -9.05 11.64
CA LEU A 208 -22.68 -9.89 11.60
C LEU A 208 -22.32 -10.29 10.17
N LEU A 209 -23.32 -10.67 9.35
CA LEU A 209 -23.10 -10.98 7.95
C LEU A 209 -22.60 -9.75 7.17
N GLY A 210 -23.18 -8.57 7.43
CA GLY A 210 -22.74 -7.31 6.82
C GLY A 210 -21.29 -7.00 7.14
N LEU A 211 -20.89 -7.10 8.43
CA LEU A 211 -19.50 -6.93 8.86
C LEU A 211 -18.56 -7.98 8.22
N ALA A 212 -18.97 -9.25 8.18
CA ALA A 212 -18.19 -10.33 7.57
C ALA A 212 -17.91 -10.05 6.08
N LEU A 213 -18.88 -9.56 5.32
CA LEU A 213 -18.73 -9.22 3.90
C LEU A 213 -17.83 -8.02 3.69
N ILE A 214 -17.89 -6.99 4.55
CA ILE A 214 -16.98 -5.84 4.51
C ILE A 214 -15.55 -6.31 4.81
N ILE A 215 -15.36 -7.12 5.85
CA ILE A 215 -14.04 -7.68 6.20
C ILE A 215 -13.50 -8.56 5.07
N PHE A 216 -14.34 -9.39 4.43
CA PHE A 216 -13.95 -10.16 3.25
C PHE A 216 -13.36 -9.25 2.15
N ALA A 217 -14.06 -8.17 1.80
CA ALA A 217 -13.61 -7.25 0.76
C ALA A 217 -12.29 -6.55 1.11
N VAL A 218 -12.16 -6.09 2.35
CA VAL A 218 -10.91 -5.47 2.85
C VAL A 218 -9.78 -6.50 2.89
N ALA A 219 -10.03 -7.71 3.38
CA ALA A 219 -9.05 -8.79 3.43
C ALA A 219 -8.57 -9.19 2.02
N PHE A 220 -9.47 -9.21 1.03
CA PHE A 220 -9.10 -9.39 -0.37
C PHE A 220 -8.15 -8.27 -0.84
N LYS A 221 -8.50 -7.00 -0.63
CA LYS A 221 -7.67 -5.84 -1.03
C LYS A 221 -6.32 -5.82 -0.32
N LEU A 222 -6.25 -6.23 0.93
CA LEU A 222 -4.99 -6.37 1.69
C LEU A 222 -4.24 -7.68 1.38
N SER A 223 -4.79 -8.55 0.54
CA SER A 223 -4.20 -9.86 0.20
C SER A 223 -4.08 -10.82 1.38
N LEU A 224 -4.97 -10.75 2.33
CA LEU A 224 -4.94 -11.60 3.52
C LEU A 224 -5.44 -13.02 3.21
N ALA A 225 -4.86 -14.02 3.84
CA ALA A 225 -5.34 -15.39 3.70
C ALA A 225 -6.70 -15.58 4.42
N PRO A 226 -7.66 -16.27 3.79
CA PRO A 226 -7.55 -17.11 2.60
C PRO A 226 -7.73 -16.38 1.24
N PHE A 227 -7.97 -15.08 1.20
CA PHE A 227 -8.33 -14.30 0.01
C PHE A 227 -7.12 -13.77 -0.79
N HIS A 228 -5.96 -14.39 -0.63
CA HIS A 228 -4.65 -13.95 -1.10
C HIS A 228 -4.23 -14.46 -2.49
N LYS A 229 -4.90 -15.48 -3.05
CA LYS A 229 -4.40 -16.24 -4.22
C LYS A 229 -4.09 -15.40 -5.45
N TRP A 230 -4.75 -14.25 -5.61
CA TRP A 230 -4.53 -13.35 -6.73
C TRP A 230 -3.17 -12.64 -6.68
N THR A 231 -2.66 -12.36 -5.49
CA THR A 231 -1.52 -11.45 -5.29
C THR A 231 -0.21 -11.94 -5.91
N PRO A 232 0.24 -13.20 -5.73
CA PRO A 232 1.48 -13.66 -6.35
C PRO A 232 1.40 -13.70 -7.87
N ASP A 233 0.23 -14.05 -8.42
CA ASP A 233 0.01 -14.15 -9.86
C ASP A 233 -0.04 -12.76 -10.50
N VAL A 234 -0.82 -11.85 -9.91
CA VAL A 234 -0.94 -10.46 -10.42
C VAL A 234 0.37 -9.71 -10.28
N TYR A 235 1.08 -9.84 -9.15
CA TYR A 235 2.38 -9.17 -9.00
C TYR A 235 3.41 -9.70 -9.99
N ALA A 236 3.43 -11.00 -10.26
CA ALA A 236 4.35 -11.57 -11.25
C ALA A 236 4.00 -11.14 -12.68
N GLY A 237 2.72 -11.15 -13.06
CA GLY A 237 2.29 -10.83 -14.42
C GLY A 237 2.33 -9.34 -14.78
N ALA A 238 2.00 -8.47 -13.83
CA ALA A 238 1.94 -7.02 -14.05
C ALA A 238 3.32 -6.40 -14.35
N PRO A 239 3.39 -5.26 -15.07
CA PRO A 239 4.61 -4.48 -15.18
C PRO A 239 5.17 -4.12 -13.80
N ALA A 240 6.49 -4.21 -13.61
CA ALA A 240 7.12 -4.05 -12.30
C ALA A 240 6.77 -2.72 -11.60
N PRO A 241 6.72 -1.54 -12.27
CA PRO A 241 6.27 -0.29 -11.64
C PRO A 241 4.79 -0.35 -11.20
N MET A 242 3.93 -1.07 -11.93
CA MET A 242 2.52 -1.21 -11.60
C MET A 242 2.31 -2.23 -10.46
N ALA A 243 3.12 -3.27 -10.41
CA ALA A 243 3.18 -4.17 -9.26
C ALA A 243 3.64 -3.40 -7.99
N THR A 244 4.59 -2.46 -8.12
CA THR A 244 4.99 -1.54 -7.03
C THR A 244 3.80 -0.70 -6.57
N PHE A 245 3.04 -0.11 -7.49
CA PHE A 245 1.85 0.70 -7.19
C PHE A 245 0.82 -0.10 -6.40
N LEU A 246 0.50 -1.30 -6.88
CA LEU A 246 -0.46 -2.18 -6.22
C LEU A 246 0.03 -2.66 -4.84
N ALA A 247 1.33 -2.89 -4.69
CA ALA A 247 1.94 -3.32 -3.43
C ALA A 247 2.09 -2.18 -2.41
N THR A 248 2.09 -0.92 -2.82
CA THR A 248 2.29 0.25 -1.96
C THR A 248 1.04 1.12 -1.87
N VAL A 249 0.71 1.88 -2.89
CA VAL A 249 -0.38 2.87 -2.89
C VAL A 249 -1.72 2.23 -2.52
N ALA A 250 -2.10 1.15 -3.21
CA ALA A 250 -3.37 0.48 -2.95
C ALA A 250 -3.43 -0.13 -1.53
N LYS A 251 -2.31 -0.64 -1.02
CA LYS A 251 -2.23 -1.19 0.33
C LYS A 251 -2.31 -0.11 1.41
N VAL A 252 -1.58 1.00 1.24
CA VAL A 252 -1.62 2.16 2.16
C VAL A 252 -3.03 2.74 2.24
N ALA A 253 -3.68 2.93 1.10
CA ALA A 253 -5.05 3.43 1.06
C ALA A 253 -6.03 2.50 1.77
N THR A 254 -5.91 1.19 1.51
CA THR A 254 -6.81 0.19 2.10
C THR A 254 -6.60 0.06 3.61
N ILE A 255 -5.36 0.02 4.10
CA ILE A 255 -5.10 -0.07 5.54
C ILE A 255 -5.49 1.21 6.26
N GLY A 256 -5.22 2.39 5.68
CA GLY A 256 -5.62 3.66 6.26
C GLY A 256 -7.14 3.77 6.42
N LEU A 257 -7.89 3.42 5.38
CA LEU A 257 -9.35 3.31 5.47
C LEU A 257 -9.78 2.28 6.52
N PHE A 258 -9.16 1.10 6.54
CA PHE A 258 -9.55 0.03 7.45
C PHE A 258 -9.36 0.40 8.91
N VAL A 259 -8.23 1.04 9.24
CA VAL A 259 -7.99 1.59 10.59
C VAL A 259 -9.08 2.60 10.95
N ARG A 260 -9.36 3.57 10.07
CA ARG A 260 -10.43 4.56 10.28
C ARG A 260 -11.80 3.90 10.46
N TYR A 261 -12.14 2.95 9.59
CA TYR A 261 -13.41 2.24 9.66
C TYR A 261 -13.58 1.52 11.00
N LEU A 262 -12.59 0.74 11.43
CA LEU A 262 -12.65 -0.01 12.68
C LEU A 262 -12.81 0.90 13.91
N LEU A 263 -12.12 2.04 13.93
CA LEU A 263 -12.17 3.00 15.03
C LEU A 263 -13.47 3.83 14.99
N ALA A 264 -13.86 4.31 13.82
CA ALA A 264 -15.05 5.16 13.68
C ALA A 264 -16.35 4.39 13.88
N SER A 265 -16.42 3.14 13.42
CA SER A 265 -17.61 2.29 13.60
C SER A 265 -17.61 1.51 14.93
N GLY A 266 -16.54 1.55 15.71
CA GLY A 266 -16.39 0.72 16.92
C GLY A 266 -16.39 -0.78 16.66
N ALA A 267 -16.33 -1.21 15.40
CA ALA A 267 -16.42 -2.62 15.00
C ALA A 267 -15.33 -3.49 15.67
N ILE A 268 -14.19 -2.91 15.98
CA ILE A 268 -13.08 -3.61 16.63
C ILE A 268 -13.39 -4.03 18.09
N MET A 269 -14.39 -3.42 18.73
CA MET A 269 -14.84 -3.85 20.06
C MET A 269 -15.67 -5.12 20.03
N VAL A 270 -16.00 -5.62 18.83
CA VAL A 270 -16.77 -6.86 18.63
C VAL A 270 -15.85 -8.07 18.78
N ASN A 271 -15.94 -8.82 19.86
CA ASN A 271 -15.10 -9.98 20.13
C ASN A 271 -15.07 -11.00 18.97
N SER A 272 -16.20 -11.25 18.33
CA SER A 272 -16.29 -12.15 17.18
C SER A 272 -15.44 -11.66 16.01
N LEU A 273 -15.42 -10.32 15.78
CA LEU A 273 -14.59 -9.72 14.75
C LEU A 273 -13.09 -9.84 15.07
N VAL A 274 -12.71 -9.55 16.30
CA VAL A 274 -11.32 -9.71 16.77
C VAL A 274 -10.84 -11.15 16.59
N THR A 275 -11.69 -12.14 16.90
CA THR A 275 -11.39 -13.55 16.68
C THR A 275 -11.17 -13.87 15.19
N VAL A 276 -12.04 -13.37 14.31
CA VAL A 276 -11.90 -13.56 12.85
C VAL A 276 -10.61 -12.89 12.35
N LEU A 277 -10.31 -11.67 12.77
CA LEU A 277 -9.07 -10.97 12.39
C LEU A 277 -7.83 -11.71 12.90
N THR A 278 -7.89 -12.28 14.10
CA THR A 278 -6.82 -13.12 14.66
C THR A 278 -6.55 -14.34 13.80
N ILE A 279 -7.59 -15.06 13.39
CA ILE A 279 -7.47 -16.24 12.51
C ILE A 279 -6.88 -15.82 11.15
N ILE A 280 -7.38 -14.74 10.55
CA ILE A 280 -6.89 -14.19 9.28
C ILE A 280 -5.40 -13.78 9.41
N ALA A 281 -5.01 -13.15 10.51
CA ALA A 281 -3.62 -12.74 10.75
C ALA A 281 -2.68 -13.94 10.80
N VAL A 282 -3.02 -14.95 11.60
CA VAL A 282 -2.23 -16.18 11.76
C VAL A 282 -2.12 -16.94 10.43
N LEU A 283 -3.25 -17.12 9.73
CA LEU A 283 -3.26 -17.77 8.42
C LEU A 283 -2.38 -17.01 7.41
N SER A 284 -2.46 -15.68 7.39
CA SER A 284 -1.68 -14.84 6.48
C SER A 284 -0.17 -14.96 6.75
N ILE A 285 0.23 -14.98 8.00
CA ILE A 285 1.63 -15.17 8.41
C ILE A 285 2.14 -16.54 7.96
N LEU A 286 1.40 -17.60 8.25
CA LEU A 286 1.83 -18.96 7.92
C LEU A 286 1.82 -19.21 6.41
N VAL A 287 0.73 -18.94 5.75
CA VAL A 287 0.57 -19.17 4.31
C VAL A 287 1.54 -18.30 3.51
N GLY A 288 1.65 -17.01 3.84
CA GLY A 288 2.56 -16.09 3.16
C GLY A 288 4.01 -16.56 3.25
N ASN A 289 4.50 -16.85 4.44
CA ASN A 289 5.89 -17.28 4.64
C ASN A 289 6.18 -18.69 4.07
N LEU A 290 5.32 -19.67 4.33
CA LEU A 290 5.56 -21.04 3.86
C LEU A 290 5.52 -21.16 2.33
N LEU A 291 4.63 -20.44 1.66
CA LEU A 291 4.56 -20.48 0.21
C LEU A 291 5.68 -19.67 -0.45
N ALA A 292 6.18 -18.59 0.19
CA ALA A 292 7.34 -17.84 -0.28
C ALA A 292 8.60 -18.70 -0.36
N VAL A 293 8.79 -19.64 0.59
CA VAL A 293 9.95 -20.57 0.61
C VAL A 293 10.09 -21.36 -0.69
N ARG A 294 8.99 -21.74 -1.32
CA ARG A 294 8.98 -22.57 -2.55
C ARG A 294 9.13 -21.75 -3.84
N GLN A 295 9.08 -20.44 -3.79
CA GLN A 295 9.09 -19.60 -4.99
C GLN A 295 10.51 -19.40 -5.52
N VAL A 296 10.64 -19.41 -6.86
CA VAL A 296 11.87 -19.07 -7.60
C VAL A 296 11.72 -17.76 -8.40
N ASN A 297 10.54 -17.18 -8.41
CA ASN A 297 10.24 -15.90 -9.04
C ASN A 297 10.26 -14.81 -7.97
N LEU A 298 11.11 -13.78 -8.13
CA LEU A 298 11.32 -12.73 -7.12
C LEU A 298 10.04 -11.93 -6.87
N LYS A 299 9.26 -11.59 -7.91
CA LYS A 299 8.00 -10.86 -7.75
C LYS A 299 6.96 -11.69 -7.00
N ARG A 300 6.94 -13.01 -7.19
CA ARG A 300 6.07 -13.92 -6.42
C ARG A 300 6.53 -14.02 -4.96
N ILE A 301 7.85 -14.06 -4.71
CA ILE A 301 8.41 -14.01 -3.35
C ILE A 301 7.92 -12.74 -2.64
N LEU A 302 8.05 -11.58 -3.29
CA LEU A 302 7.59 -10.29 -2.76
C LEU A 302 6.07 -10.27 -2.56
N GLY A 303 5.30 -10.92 -3.42
CA GLY A 303 3.85 -11.08 -3.28
C GLY A 303 3.48 -11.88 -2.02
N TYR A 304 4.07 -13.04 -1.82
CA TYR A 304 3.86 -13.86 -0.61
C TYR A 304 4.40 -13.17 0.64
N SER A 305 5.53 -12.48 0.54
CA SER A 305 6.06 -11.60 1.58
C SER A 305 5.02 -10.56 2.01
N SER A 306 4.39 -9.88 1.05
CA SER A 306 3.33 -8.89 1.32
C SER A 306 2.18 -9.51 2.12
N ILE A 307 1.74 -10.72 1.80
CA ILE A 307 0.68 -11.42 2.54
C ILE A 307 1.08 -11.60 4.02
N ALA A 308 2.31 -12.05 4.27
CA ALA A 308 2.82 -12.23 5.63
C ALA A 308 2.93 -10.90 6.39
N HIS A 309 3.44 -9.83 5.75
CA HIS A 309 3.59 -8.50 6.35
C HIS A 309 2.26 -7.88 6.77
N PHE A 310 1.20 -8.04 5.96
CA PHE A 310 -0.14 -7.58 6.35
C PHE A 310 -0.75 -8.46 7.44
N GLY A 311 -0.34 -9.73 7.55
CA GLY A 311 -0.64 -10.56 8.72
C GLY A 311 -0.03 -10.02 10.01
N TYR A 312 1.24 -9.61 9.99
CA TYR A 312 1.90 -8.95 11.15
C TYR A 312 1.20 -7.62 11.50
N LEU A 313 0.88 -6.82 10.50
CA LEU A 313 0.23 -5.53 10.69
C LEU A 313 -1.16 -5.67 11.35
N LEU A 314 -1.92 -6.72 11.00
CA LEU A 314 -3.19 -7.01 11.66
C LEU A 314 -3.03 -7.29 13.15
N ILE A 315 -1.91 -7.89 13.58
CA ILE A 315 -1.66 -8.14 15.01
C ILE A 315 -1.54 -6.81 15.77
N ALA A 316 -0.81 -5.82 15.21
CA ALA A 316 -0.76 -4.50 15.82
C ALA A 316 -2.15 -3.84 15.90
N LEU A 317 -2.96 -4.03 14.86
CA LEU A 317 -4.33 -3.48 14.83
C LEU A 317 -5.25 -4.15 15.86
N ILE A 318 -5.14 -5.47 16.06
CA ILE A 318 -5.89 -6.23 17.07
C ILE A 318 -5.53 -5.80 18.49
N SER A 319 -4.29 -5.38 18.73
CA SER A 319 -3.80 -4.97 20.05
C SER A 319 -4.45 -3.71 20.61
N MET A 320 -5.05 -2.84 19.78
CA MET A 320 -5.98 -1.78 20.16
C MET A 320 -5.53 -0.82 21.28
N THR A 321 -4.26 -0.47 21.35
CA THR A 321 -3.79 0.60 22.23
C THR A 321 -3.46 1.86 21.42
N TYR A 322 -3.39 3.02 22.06
CA TYR A 322 -2.91 4.25 21.42
C TYR A 322 -1.54 4.04 20.76
N ALA A 323 -0.61 3.43 21.49
CA ALA A 323 0.72 3.11 20.99
C ALA A 323 0.71 2.10 19.83
N SER A 324 -0.28 1.19 19.77
CA SER A 324 -0.39 0.22 18.68
C SER A 324 -0.80 0.87 17.36
N LEU A 325 -1.60 1.92 17.37
CA LEU A 325 -1.95 2.69 16.18
C LEU A 325 -0.70 3.40 15.58
N GLY A 326 0.14 3.98 16.44
CA GLY A 326 1.46 4.46 16.03
C GLY A 326 2.33 3.35 15.43
N SER A 327 2.31 2.16 16.04
CA SER A 327 3.06 0.99 15.52
C SER A 327 2.55 0.55 14.13
N VAL A 328 1.24 0.56 13.88
CA VAL A 328 0.66 0.31 12.53
C VAL A 328 1.21 1.31 11.53
N THR A 329 1.18 2.60 11.86
CA THR A 329 1.64 3.68 10.98
C THR A 329 3.14 3.55 10.67
N VAL A 330 3.98 3.34 11.69
CA VAL A 330 5.42 3.09 11.50
C VAL A 330 5.66 1.87 10.62
N TYR A 331 4.93 0.77 10.87
CA TYR A 331 5.06 -0.45 10.07
C TYR A 331 4.73 -0.20 8.59
N VAL A 332 3.67 0.54 8.31
CA VAL A 332 3.27 0.90 6.95
C VAL A 332 4.35 1.74 6.26
N VAL A 333 4.94 2.74 6.94
CA VAL A 333 6.06 3.53 6.39
C VAL A 333 7.23 2.63 6.00
N THR A 334 7.66 1.76 6.92
CA THR A 334 8.81 0.87 6.69
C THR A 334 8.54 -0.12 5.56
N TYR A 335 7.32 -0.65 5.49
CA TYR A 335 6.88 -1.55 4.42
C TYR A 335 6.88 -0.86 3.06
N VAL A 336 6.35 0.35 2.95
CA VAL A 336 6.28 1.12 1.70
C VAL A 336 7.69 1.41 1.17
N LEU A 337 8.57 1.97 2.00
CA LEU A 337 9.95 2.30 1.60
C LEU A 337 10.70 1.06 1.11
N THR A 338 10.59 -0.04 1.86
CA THR A 338 11.26 -1.30 1.51
C THR A 338 10.68 -1.91 0.23
N THR A 339 9.37 -1.84 0.05
CA THR A 339 8.69 -2.39 -1.13
C THR A 339 9.00 -1.58 -2.39
N ILE A 340 9.05 -0.24 -2.31
CA ILE A 340 9.50 0.63 -3.41
C ILE A 340 10.90 0.24 -3.84
N GLY A 341 11.82 0.06 -2.90
CA GLY A 341 13.19 -0.33 -3.23
C GLY A 341 13.30 -1.73 -3.83
N ALA A 342 12.58 -2.71 -3.29
CA ALA A 342 12.63 -4.09 -3.76
C ALA A 342 12.04 -4.25 -5.18
N PHE A 343 10.81 -3.79 -5.41
CA PHE A 343 10.20 -3.82 -6.75
C PHE A 343 10.85 -2.82 -7.71
N GLY A 344 11.35 -1.68 -7.20
CA GLY A 344 12.11 -0.72 -7.98
C GLY A 344 13.38 -1.33 -8.53
N ALA A 345 14.10 -2.15 -7.75
CA ALA A 345 15.26 -2.90 -8.24
C ALA A 345 14.87 -3.88 -9.36
N VAL A 346 13.72 -4.55 -9.27
CA VAL A 346 13.19 -5.39 -10.36
C VAL A 346 12.90 -4.55 -11.60
N ALA A 347 12.27 -3.38 -11.45
CA ALA A 347 11.97 -2.49 -12.57
C ALA A 347 13.25 -2.00 -13.27
N LEU A 348 14.31 -1.71 -12.49
CA LEU A 348 15.61 -1.26 -13.01
C LEU A 348 16.42 -2.39 -13.69
N MET A 349 16.18 -3.64 -13.30
CA MET A 349 16.73 -4.83 -13.98
C MET A 349 15.98 -5.17 -15.27
N SER A 350 14.75 -4.73 -15.39
CA SER A 350 13.86 -5.09 -16.48
C SER A 350 13.87 -3.99 -17.52
N SER A 351 14.48 -4.26 -18.69
CA SER A 351 14.36 -3.38 -19.83
C SER A 351 13.47 -4.02 -20.88
N PRO A 352 12.42 -3.36 -21.33
CA PRO A 352 11.68 -3.79 -22.51
C PRO A 352 12.51 -3.77 -23.79
N TYR A 353 13.69 -3.11 -23.78
CA TYR A 353 14.55 -2.93 -24.95
C TYR A 353 15.29 -4.17 -25.42
N ASN A 354 15.88 -4.87 -24.47
CA ASN A 354 16.84 -5.91 -24.78
C ASN A 354 16.36 -7.31 -24.40
N ASN A 355 15.22 -7.40 -23.70
CA ASN A 355 14.68 -8.66 -23.22
C ASN A 355 13.19 -8.74 -23.49
N VAL A 356 12.73 -9.87 -23.98
CA VAL A 356 11.31 -10.16 -24.23
C VAL A 356 10.52 -10.18 -22.91
N ASP A 357 11.19 -10.53 -21.78
CA ASP A 357 10.61 -10.70 -20.47
C ASP A 357 11.30 -9.90 -19.37
N GLU A 358 10.55 -9.57 -18.31
CA GLU A 358 11.12 -8.99 -17.10
C GLU A 358 12.06 -9.96 -16.37
N ALA A 359 13.03 -9.41 -15.62
CA ALA A 359 13.91 -10.15 -14.74
C ALA A 359 13.12 -10.66 -13.51
N GLN A 360 12.43 -11.77 -13.66
CA GLN A 360 11.56 -12.32 -12.60
C GLN A 360 12.19 -13.52 -11.90
N SER A 361 13.02 -14.32 -12.61
CA SER A 361 13.63 -15.51 -12.04
C SER A 361 14.79 -15.14 -11.11
N LEU A 362 14.95 -15.84 -10.00
CA LEU A 362 16.15 -15.71 -9.17
C LEU A 362 17.44 -15.98 -9.94
N ALA A 363 17.39 -16.81 -10.99
CA ALA A 363 18.52 -17.05 -11.86
C ALA A 363 19.01 -15.78 -12.58
N ASP A 364 18.10 -14.84 -12.89
CA ASP A 364 18.45 -13.55 -13.53
C ASP A 364 19.32 -12.67 -12.62
N TYR A 365 19.22 -12.86 -11.30
CA TYR A 365 19.96 -12.12 -10.28
C TYR A 365 21.26 -12.81 -9.86
N ARG A 366 21.55 -14.01 -10.39
CA ARG A 366 22.76 -14.74 -10.02
C ARG A 366 24.01 -13.95 -10.40
N GLY A 367 24.88 -13.73 -9.40
CA GLY A 367 26.13 -12.99 -9.60
C GLY A 367 25.94 -11.51 -9.90
N LEU A 368 24.79 -10.92 -9.54
CA LEU A 368 24.49 -9.50 -9.80
C LEU A 368 25.52 -8.57 -9.16
N PHE A 369 26.07 -8.94 -7.99
CA PHE A 369 27.11 -8.18 -7.29
C PHE A 369 28.31 -7.85 -8.22
N TRP A 370 28.76 -8.82 -9.00
CA TRP A 370 29.92 -8.66 -9.88
C TRP A 370 29.65 -7.76 -11.10
N ARG A 371 28.38 -7.56 -11.45
CA ARG A 371 27.96 -6.73 -12.59
C ARG A 371 27.43 -5.36 -12.16
N ARG A 372 26.65 -5.32 -11.09
CA ARG A 372 25.95 -4.13 -10.59
C ARG A 372 26.00 -4.03 -9.07
N PRO A 373 27.15 -3.72 -8.46
CA PRO A 373 27.33 -3.76 -7.02
C PRO A 373 26.37 -2.83 -6.26
N VAL A 374 26.12 -1.61 -6.77
CA VAL A 374 25.23 -0.63 -6.11
C VAL A 374 23.77 -1.15 -6.11
N LEU A 375 23.28 -1.69 -7.23
CA LEU A 375 21.92 -2.23 -7.29
C LEU A 375 21.79 -3.47 -6.39
N THR A 376 22.82 -4.29 -6.32
CA THR A 376 22.88 -5.44 -5.41
C THR A 376 22.85 -4.99 -3.95
N ALA A 377 23.65 -3.99 -3.58
CA ALA A 377 23.64 -3.44 -2.23
C ALA A 377 22.26 -2.89 -1.86
N THR A 378 21.61 -2.16 -2.78
CA THR A 378 20.25 -1.64 -2.59
C THR A 378 19.26 -2.78 -2.34
N LEU A 379 19.23 -3.80 -3.22
CA LEU A 379 18.31 -4.93 -3.06
C LEU A 379 18.61 -5.74 -1.79
N THR A 380 19.90 -5.86 -1.41
CA THR A 380 20.33 -6.49 -0.14
C THR A 380 19.74 -5.76 1.06
N VAL A 381 19.83 -4.43 1.11
CA VAL A 381 19.22 -3.62 2.17
C VAL A 381 17.71 -3.85 2.25
N MET A 382 17.03 -3.96 1.10
CA MET A 382 15.59 -4.24 1.07
C MET A 382 15.27 -5.64 1.61
N MET A 383 16.05 -6.66 1.23
CA MET A 383 15.85 -8.03 1.74
C MET A 383 16.11 -8.11 3.26
N LEU A 384 17.14 -7.44 3.77
CA LEU A 384 17.43 -7.37 5.20
C LEU A 384 16.29 -6.66 5.95
N SER A 385 15.74 -5.60 5.39
CA SER A 385 14.63 -4.86 5.99
C SER A 385 13.34 -5.69 6.02
N LEU A 386 12.98 -6.38 4.93
CA LEU A 386 11.83 -7.29 4.91
C LEU A 386 12.02 -8.46 5.89
N ALA A 387 13.24 -8.98 6.02
CA ALA A 387 13.58 -9.99 7.01
C ALA A 387 13.42 -9.48 8.46
N GLY A 388 13.62 -8.16 8.66
CA GLY A 388 13.60 -7.54 9.98
C GLY A 388 14.93 -7.70 10.72
N ILE A 389 16.04 -7.50 10.01
CA ILE A 389 17.38 -7.51 10.60
C ILE A 389 17.66 -6.15 11.27
N PRO A 390 18.28 -6.12 12.47
CA PRO A 390 18.66 -4.86 13.12
C PRO A 390 19.39 -3.90 12.19
N LEU A 391 19.35 -2.61 12.49
CA LEU A 391 19.87 -1.48 11.69
C LEU A 391 19.05 -1.18 10.42
N THR A 392 17.90 -1.80 10.23
CA THR A 392 16.98 -1.49 9.15
C THR A 392 15.61 -1.04 9.68
N ALA A 393 14.93 -0.21 8.91
CA ALA A 393 13.60 0.28 9.28
C ALA A 393 12.58 -0.85 9.51
N GLY A 394 12.67 -1.96 8.73
CA GLY A 394 11.79 -3.10 8.88
C GLY A 394 11.92 -3.82 10.22
N PHE A 395 13.10 -3.81 10.84
CA PHE A 395 13.28 -4.29 12.22
C PHE A 395 12.47 -3.44 13.20
N ILE A 396 12.57 -2.12 13.10
CA ILE A 396 11.83 -1.19 13.98
C ILE A 396 10.32 -1.44 13.86
N GLY A 397 9.80 -1.55 12.64
CA GLY A 397 8.39 -1.84 12.42
C GLY A 397 7.95 -3.16 13.07
N LYS A 398 8.68 -4.26 12.84
CA LYS A 398 8.38 -5.57 13.46
C LYS A 398 8.48 -5.54 14.98
N PHE A 399 9.52 -4.89 15.50
CA PHE A 399 9.73 -4.75 16.94
C PHE A 399 8.56 -4.06 17.62
N LEU A 400 8.07 -2.95 17.05
CA LEU A 400 6.93 -2.23 17.60
C LEU A 400 5.64 -3.06 17.55
N VAL A 401 5.43 -3.88 16.51
CA VAL A 401 4.28 -4.79 16.45
C VAL A 401 4.37 -5.88 17.53
N VAL A 402 5.56 -6.44 17.76
CA VAL A 402 5.77 -7.40 18.86
C VAL A 402 5.50 -6.73 20.21
N MET A 403 6.01 -5.51 20.41
CA MET A 403 5.76 -4.74 21.64
C MET A 403 4.27 -4.51 21.86
N ALA A 404 3.51 -4.13 20.82
CA ALA A 404 2.07 -3.96 20.91
C ALA A 404 1.35 -5.25 21.36
N ALA A 405 1.72 -6.40 20.78
CA ALA A 405 1.15 -7.70 21.15
C ALA A 405 1.51 -8.12 22.60
N VAL A 406 2.74 -7.86 23.04
CA VAL A 406 3.21 -8.19 24.41
C VAL A 406 2.52 -7.30 25.44
N THR A 407 2.42 -6.00 25.17
CA THR A 407 1.78 -5.03 26.08
C THR A 407 0.31 -5.39 26.34
N THR A 408 -0.37 -5.92 25.35
CA THR A 408 -1.78 -6.37 25.46
C THR A 408 -1.91 -7.86 25.84
N GLN A 409 -0.82 -8.50 26.24
CA GLN A 409 -0.75 -9.91 26.67
C GLN A 409 -1.20 -10.94 25.61
N HIS A 410 -1.17 -10.55 24.32
CA HIS A 410 -1.43 -11.47 23.21
C HIS A 410 -0.20 -12.32 22.87
N TRP A 411 0.29 -13.11 23.85
CA TRP A 411 1.53 -13.90 23.76
C TRP A 411 1.58 -14.84 22.55
N PHE A 412 0.44 -15.46 22.24
CA PHE A 412 0.33 -16.34 21.06
C PHE A 412 0.61 -15.58 19.77
N LEU A 413 0.05 -14.37 19.61
CA LEU A 413 0.27 -13.56 18.43
C LEU A 413 1.70 -13.03 18.34
N ALA A 414 2.31 -12.65 19.47
CA ALA A 414 3.73 -12.29 19.52
C ALA A 414 4.63 -13.46 19.07
N ALA A 415 4.36 -14.68 19.55
CA ALA A 415 5.06 -15.89 19.12
C ALA A 415 4.90 -16.14 17.60
N MET A 416 3.71 -15.91 17.05
CA MET A 416 3.45 -16.08 15.62
C MET A 416 4.26 -15.10 14.76
N ILE A 417 4.50 -13.86 15.22
CA ILE A 417 5.38 -12.90 14.53
C ILE A 417 6.81 -13.44 14.48
N ILE A 418 7.31 -13.95 15.60
CA ILE A 418 8.68 -14.48 15.72
C ILE A 418 8.86 -15.70 14.81
N VAL A 419 7.94 -16.66 14.86
CA VAL A 419 7.96 -17.86 14.00
C VAL A 419 7.90 -17.49 12.52
N GLY A 420 6.96 -16.61 12.15
CA GLY A 420 6.83 -16.15 10.77
C GLY A 420 8.06 -15.40 10.27
N SER A 421 8.67 -14.55 11.12
CA SER A 421 9.91 -13.84 10.78
C SER A 421 11.09 -14.80 10.62
N GLY A 422 11.17 -15.85 11.43
CA GLY A 422 12.19 -16.92 11.31
C GLY A 422 12.07 -17.66 9.97
N ILE A 423 10.86 -18.02 9.53
CA ILE A 423 10.63 -18.62 8.21
C ILE A 423 10.99 -17.61 7.10
N GLY A 424 10.61 -16.34 7.29
CA GLY A 424 10.89 -15.25 6.36
C GLY A 424 12.37 -15.06 6.08
N LEU A 425 13.19 -15.14 7.12
CA LEU A 425 14.63 -15.00 7.03
C LEU A 425 15.25 -15.91 5.97
N TYR A 426 14.78 -17.16 5.89
CA TYR A 426 15.31 -18.15 4.94
C TYR A 426 15.18 -17.71 3.48
N TYR A 427 13.99 -17.29 3.03
CA TYR A 427 13.81 -16.97 1.61
C TYR A 427 14.39 -15.60 1.24
N TYR A 428 14.46 -14.63 2.17
CA TYR A 428 15.16 -13.38 1.92
C TYR A 428 16.67 -13.57 1.82
N LEU A 429 17.27 -14.35 2.72
CA LEU A 429 18.70 -14.71 2.65
C LEU A 429 19.02 -15.47 1.36
N ARG A 430 18.13 -16.38 0.92
CA ARG A 430 18.31 -17.10 -0.34
C ARG A 430 18.43 -16.15 -1.53
N VAL A 431 17.60 -15.10 -1.62
CA VAL A 431 17.72 -14.06 -2.66
C VAL A 431 19.10 -13.40 -2.60
N MET A 432 19.54 -13.04 -1.41
CA MET A 432 20.86 -12.42 -1.21
C MET A 432 21.99 -13.35 -1.63
N VAL A 433 21.99 -14.60 -1.18
CA VAL A 433 23.01 -15.58 -1.54
C VAL A 433 23.14 -15.70 -3.05
N VAL A 434 22.03 -15.79 -3.78
CA VAL A 434 22.04 -15.89 -5.24
C VAL A 434 22.72 -14.67 -5.89
N MET A 435 22.51 -13.46 -5.37
CA MET A 435 23.13 -12.25 -5.92
C MET A 435 24.65 -12.21 -5.77
N TYR A 436 25.20 -12.84 -4.73
CA TYR A 436 26.63 -12.87 -4.44
C TYR A 436 27.36 -14.13 -4.97
N MET A 437 26.64 -15.08 -5.57
CA MET A 437 27.23 -16.26 -6.20
C MET A 437 28.08 -15.87 -7.42
N THR A 438 28.84 -16.84 -7.94
CA THR A 438 29.56 -16.70 -9.21
C THR A 438 28.60 -16.42 -10.34
N PRO A 439 28.94 -15.48 -11.28
CA PRO A 439 28.11 -15.20 -12.44
C PRO A 439 27.87 -16.45 -13.29
N PRO A 440 26.72 -16.54 -13.98
CA PRO A 440 26.51 -17.60 -14.98
C PRO A 440 27.39 -17.36 -16.23
N GLU A 441 27.65 -18.40 -17.01
CA GLU A 441 28.44 -18.31 -18.26
C GLU A 441 27.82 -17.33 -19.26
N THR A 442 26.47 -17.33 -19.35
CA THR A 442 25.70 -16.40 -20.19
C THR A 442 24.83 -15.52 -19.32
N PRO A 443 25.33 -14.39 -18.84
CA PRO A 443 24.53 -13.48 -18.02
C PRO A 443 23.43 -12.82 -18.85
N ARG A 444 22.27 -12.57 -18.24
CA ARG A 444 21.21 -11.77 -18.86
C ARG A 444 21.78 -10.39 -19.26
N ILE A 445 21.41 -9.89 -20.43
CA ILE A 445 21.72 -8.52 -20.85
C ILE A 445 20.95 -7.59 -19.94
N ASP A 446 21.69 -6.79 -19.18
CA ASP A 446 21.09 -5.87 -18.22
C ASP A 446 20.47 -4.66 -18.92
N ALA A 447 19.42 -4.12 -18.33
CA ALA A 447 18.92 -2.79 -18.62
C ALA A 447 20.03 -1.75 -18.34
N ASP A 448 19.84 -0.55 -18.75
CA ASP A 448 20.72 0.62 -18.72
C ASP A 448 21.83 0.62 -17.63
N ALA A 449 23.09 0.81 -18.06
CA ALA A 449 24.25 0.86 -17.16
C ALA A 449 24.20 2.06 -16.18
N HIS A 450 23.55 3.16 -16.58
CA HIS A 450 23.48 4.42 -15.85
C HIS A 450 22.15 4.60 -15.07
N TRP A 451 21.55 3.50 -14.61
CA TRP A 451 20.28 3.50 -13.92
C TRP A 451 20.21 4.45 -12.70
N GLY A 452 21.31 4.62 -11.97
CA GLY A 452 21.41 5.49 -10.81
C GLY A 452 21.33 6.99 -11.12
N GLN A 453 21.56 7.38 -12.39
CA GLN A 453 21.41 8.76 -12.87
C GLN A 453 19.97 9.06 -13.34
N LYS A 454 19.16 8.05 -13.54
CA LYS A 454 17.74 8.21 -13.88
C LYS A 454 16.91 8.48 -12.62
N VAL A 455 15.83 9.25 -12.76
CA VAL A 455 14.98 9.66 -11.64
C VAL A 455 14.44 8.47 -10.85
N GLY A 456 14.00 7.40 -11.54
CA GLY A 456 13.55 6.17 -10.89
C GLY A 456 14.65 5.46 -10.09
N GLY A 457 15.90 5.50 -10.58
CA GLY A 457 17.05 4.96 -9.85
C GLY A 457 17.37 5.76 -8.60
N LEU A 458 17.31 7.09 -8.68
CA LEU A 458 17.46 7.97 -7.51
C LEU A 458 16.41 7.70 -6.44
N MET A 459 15.16 7.45 -6.82
CA MET A 459 14.08 7.10 -5.88
C MET A 459 14.36 5.77 -5.17
N VAL A 460 14.90 4.78 -5.86
CA VAL A 460 15.27 3.49 -5.27
C VAL A 460 16.45 3.63 -4.32
N LEU A 461 17.46 4.44 -4.68
CA LEU A 461 18.60 4.76 -3.80
C LEU A 461 18.16 5.55 -2.57
N ALA A 462 17.28 6.54 -2.73
CA ALA A 462 16.73 7.31 -1.62
C ALA A 462 15.94 6.42 -0.66
N ALA A 463 15.13 5.50 -1.18
CA ALA A 463 14.41 4.52 -0.36
C ALA A 463 15.39 3.64 0.45
N ALA A 464 16.51 3.17 -0.16
CA ALA A 464 17.51 2.39 0.54
C ALA A 464 18.22 3.19 1.63
N ALA A 465 18.58 4.43 1.35
CA ALA A 465 19.19 5.33 2.35
C ALA A 465 18.22 5.57 3.52
N LEU A 466 16.95 5.86 3.24
CA LEU A 466 15.92 6.06 4.27
C LEU A 466 15.69 4.81 5.11
N VAL A 467 15.69 3.61 4.52
CA VAL A 467 15.55 2.35 5.26
C VAL A 467 16.68 2.18 6.27
N ILE A 468 17.91 2.54 5.92
CA ILE A 468 19.06 2.48 6.86
C ILE A 468 18.95 3.60 7.90
N ILE A 469 18.73 4.84 7.47
CA ILE A 469 18.65 6.01 8.37
C ILE A 469 17.56 5.79 9.43
N LEU A 470 16.35 5.40 9.02
CA LEU A 470 15.25 5.15 9.93
C LEU A 470 15.43 3.86 10.75
N GLY A 471 16.29 2.96 10.32
CA GLY A 471 16.68 1.78 11.09
C GLY A 471 17.66 2.09 12.22
N VAL A 472 18.54 3.09 12.02
CA VAL A 472 19.54 3.55 13.01
C VAL A 472 18.96 4.64 13.91
N TYR A 473 18.18 5.55 13.35
CA TYR A 473 17.57 6.69 14.05
C TYR A 473 16.06 6.74 13.78
N PRO A 474 15.25 5.92 14.50
CA PRO A 474 13.82 5.78 14.26
C PRO A 474 12.96 6.90 14.87
N ASP A 475 13.48 7.68 15.83
CA ASP A 475 12.70 8.65 16.61
C ASP A 475 11.89 9.64 15.75
N PRO A 476 12.44 10.23 14.67
CA PRO A 476 11.67 11.16 13.84
C PRO A 476 10.42 10.49 13.23
N MET A 477 10.57 9.25 12.77
CA MET A 477 9.47 8.48 12.17
C MET A 477 8.42 8.10 13.21
N ILE A 478 8.84 7.66 14.39
CA ILE A 478 7.94 7.29 15.49
C ILE A 478 7.16 8.52 15.96
N ASN A 479 7.84 9.65 16.16
CA ASN A 479 7.22 10.90 16.58
C ASN A 479 6.21 11.43 15.54
N LEU A 480 6.51 11.32 14.25
CA LEU A 480 5.57 11.69 13.19
C LEU A 480 4.37 10.75 13.15
N ALA A 481 4.57 9.45 13.33
CA ALA A 481 3.50 8.46 13.36
C ALA A 481 2.57 8.66 14.56
N LEU A 482 3.11 9.02 15.72
CA LEU A 482 2.30 9.33 16.91
C LEU A 482 1.51 10.64 16.74
N LYS A 483 2.04 11.62 16.02
CA LYS A 483 1.31 12.85 15.69
C LYS A 483 0.24 12.67 14.63
N ALA A 484 0.26 11.58 13.87
CA ALA A 484 -0.77 11.22 12.90
C ALA A 484 -2.03 10.68 13.60
N GLU A 485 -2.67 11.52 14.40
CA GLU A 485 -3.83 11.15 15.20
C GLU A 485 -5.10 11.02 14.35
N ILE A 486 -5.85 9.96 14.63
CA ILE A 486 -7.22 9.79 14.11
C ILE A 486 -8.21 10.46 15.05
N LEU A 487 -9.01 11.37 14.51
CA LEU A 487 -10.14 11.92 15.23
C LEU A 487 -11.31 10.93 15.20
N SER A 488 -11.47 10.18 16.27
CA SER A 488 -12.62 9.29 16.47
C SER A 488 -13.02 9.27 17.95
N PRO A 489 -14.30 9.02 18.27
CA PRO A 489 -14.74 8.89 19.66
C PRO A 489 -13.98 7.82 20.42
N LEU A 490 -13.69 6.71 19.77
CA LEU A 490 -12.95 5.59 20.37
C LEU A 490 -11.50 5.97 20.66
N HIS A 491 -10.86 6.73 19.77
CA HIS A 491 -9.51 7.24 19.96
C HIS A 491 -9.43 8.16 21.19
N PHE A 492 -10.44 9.02 21.39
CA PHE A 492 -10.54 9.88 22.56
C PHE A 492 -10.69 9.05 23.84
N MET A 493 -11.51 7.98 23.83
CA MET A 493 -11.64 7.07 24.98
C MET A 493 -10.33 6.34 25.29
N LEU A 494 -9.60 5.87 24.27
CA LEU A 494 -8.32 5.18 24.45
C LEU A 494 -7.22 6.11 24.97
N SER A 495 -7.24 7.40 24.62
CA SER A 495 -6.27 8.38 25.10
C SER A 495 -6.44 8.73 26.57
N GLN A 496 -7.65 8.54 27.13
CA GLN A 496 -7.93 8.78 28.56
C GLN A 496 -7.55 7.61 29.48
N GLN A 497 -7.19 6.45 28.91
CA GLN A 497 -6.79 5.25 29.67
C GLN A 497 -5.28 5.17 29.91
N GLN A 498 -4.50 6.14 29.42
CA GLN A 498 -3.06 6.30 29.68
C GLN A 498 -2.82 7.35 30.75
#